data_e9e5ba7d7cba652b3c824afd28f5123f
#
_entry.id   e9e5ba7d7cba652b3c824afd28f5123f
#
_cell.length_a   1.000
_cell.length_b   1.000
_cell.length_c   1.000
_cell.angle_alpha   90.00
_cell.angle_beta   90.00
_cell.angle_gamma   90.00
#
_symmetry.space_group_name_H-M   'P 1'
#
loop_
_entity.id
_entity.type
_entity.pdbx_description
1 polymer ?
#
loop_
_entity_poly.entity_id
_entity_poly.type
_entity_poly.pdbx_seq_one_letter_code
_entity_poly.pdbx_strand_id
1 'polypeptide(L)'
;MTRSEVRGGGRKPYKQKGTGRARQGSIRTPLRPGGGIIFGPKQRSYNLDMNRKERRLALRTALMSRVSDMKAVEDFGSTLKQPKTSDIINGLARLGIQETEKVLVILDSPSDIIKKSINNIAKVKLIAADQLNVFDILNANKLVIGQSAIDKIQEVYAS
;
A
#
# COMPACT_ATOMS: atom_id res chain seq x y z
N MET A 1 -20.59 -19.30 -1.61
CA MET A 1 -21.69 -19.33 -2.62
C MET A 1 -23.03 -19.30 -1.91
N THR A 2 -23.94 -18.47 -2.37
CA THR A 2 -25.31 -18.40 -1.87
C THR A 2 -26.16 -19.48 -2.54
N ARG A 3 -27.37 -19.69 -2.04
CA ARG A 3 -28.34 -20.64 -2.60
C ARG A 3 -28.58 -20.49 -4.12
N SER A 4 -28.53 -19.27 -4.64
CA SER A 4 -28.71 -18.99 -6.08
C SER A 4 -27.48 -19.31 -6.93
N GLU A 5 -26.30 -19.29 -6.31
CA GLU A 5 -25.00 -19.50 -6.99
C GLU A 5 -24.56 -20.98 -7.04
N VAL A 6 -25.09 -21.81 -6.14
CA VAL A 6 -24.78 -23.24 -6.11
C VAL A 6 -25.44 -23.95 -7.29
N ARG A 7 -24.68 -24.80 -7.98
CA ARG A 7 -25.19 -25.60 -9.10
C ARG A 7 -26.26 -26.62 -8.63
N GLY A 8 -27.30 -26.83 -9.40
CA GLY A 8 -28.37 -27.79 -9.13
C GLY A 8 -29.70 -27.12 -8.75
N GLY A 9 -30.71 -27.83 -8.29
CA GLY A 9 -31.98 -27.39 -7.64
C GLY A 9 -33.00 -26.95 -8.61
N GLY A 10 -33.25 -26.89 -9.70
CA GLY A 10 -34.41 -26.48 -10.54
C GLY A 10 -35.65 -27.36 -10.33
N ARG A 11 -35.46 -28.60 -9.88
CA ARG A 11 -36.52 -29.58 -9.68
C ARG A 11 -36.77 -29.80 -8.19
N LYS A 12 -38.06 -29.91 -7.81
CA LYS A 12 -38.46 -30.30 -6.46
C LYS A 12 -38.03 -31.73 -6.15
N PRO A 13 -37.35 -32.02 -5.03
CA PRO A 13 -36.77 -33.34 -4.73
C PRO A 13 -37.81 -34.47 -4.66
N TYR A 14 -38.99 -34.20 -4.15
CA TYR A 14 -40.10 -35.15 -4.03
C TYR A 14 -41.43 -34.43 -3.89
N LYS A 15 -42.54 -35.19 -3.96
CA LYS A 15 -43.93 -34.70 -3.88
C LYS A 15 -44.20 -33.97 -2.57
N GLN A 16 -45.11 -33.01 -2.56
CA GLN A 16 -45.45 -32.19 -1.42
C GLN A 16 -46.05 -32.96 -0.24
N LYS A 17 -46.81 -34.06 -0.52
CA LYS A 17 -47.46 -34.94 0.44
C LYS A 17 -47.26 -36.41 0.07
N GLY A 18 -47.50 -37.34 0.98
CA GLY A 18 -47.46 -38.81 0.72
C GLY A 18 -46.06 -39.41 0.81
N THR A 19 -45.01 -38.73 1.29
CA THR A 19 -43.65 -39.28 1.39
C THR A 19 -43.21 -39.56 2.83
N GLY A 20 -43.99 -39.18 3.85
CA GLY A 20 -43.59 -39.28 5.26
C GLY A 20 -42.39 -38.44 5.68
N ARG A 21 -41.85 -37.63 4.75
CA ARG A 21 -40.64 -36.79 4.96
C ARG A 21 -40.99 -35.31 5.10
N ALA A 22 -40.10 -34.52 5.73
CA ALA A 22 -40.25 -33.08 5.80
C ALA A 22 -40.32 -32.47 4.40
N ARG A 23 -41.19 -31.49 4.19
CA ARG A 23 -41.40 -30.82 2.90
C ARG A 23 -40.12 -30.09 2.46
N GLN A 24 -39.72 -30.26 1.22
CA GLN A 24 -38.54 -29.59 0.66
C GLN A 24 -38.80 -29.05 -0.74
N GLY A 25 -38.41 -27.79 -0.98
CA GLY A 25 -38.56 -27.13 -2.26
C GLY A 25 -37.31 -27.26 -3.16
N SER A 26 -36.13 -27.37 -2.60
CA SER A 26 -34.88 -27.43 -3.35
C SER A 26 -33.78 -28.20 -2.59
N ILE A 27 -32.87 -28.81 -3.32
CA ILE A 27 -31.67 -29.44 -2.78
C ILE A 27 -30.55 -28.46 -2.42
N ARG A 28 -30.68 -27.19 -2.86
CA ARG A 28 -29.69 -26.13 -2.59
C ARG A 28 -29.93 -25.37 -1.27
N THR A 29 -30.88 -25.81 -0.45
CA THR A 29 -31.18 -25.14 0.81
C THR A 29 -29.96 -25.22 1.74
N PRO A 30 -29.73 -24.20 2.62
CA PRO A 30 -28.60 -24.21 3.55
C PRO A 30 -28.65 -25.37 4.56
N LEU A 31 -29.83 -25.96 4.74
CA LEU A 31 -30.07 -27.11 5.62
C LEU A 31 -29.54 -28.44 5.06
N ARG A 32 -29.07 -28.47 3.82
CA ARG A 32 -28.56 -29.68 3.18
C ARG A 32 -27.06 -29.64 2.97
N PRO A 33 -26.33 -30.78 3.10
CA PRO A 33 -24.95 -30.89 2.69
C PRO A 33 -24.79 -30.47 1.23
N GLY A 34 -23.83 -29.61 0.92
CA GLY A 34 -23.61 -29.05 -0.41
C GLY A 34 -24.62 -27.95 -0.81
N GLY A 35 -25.50 -27.51 0.08
CA GLY A 35 -26.37 -26.38 -0.15
C GLY A 35 -25.67 -25.02 -0.04
N GLY A 36 -26.39 -23.93 -0.34
CA GLY A 36 -25.87 -22.57 -0.26
C GLY A 36 -25.69 -22.08 1.18
N ILE A 37 -24.80 -21.13 1.38
CA ILE A 37 -24.56 -20.45 2.65
C ILE A 37 -25.48 -19.21 2.73
N ILE A 38 -26.11 -19.01 3.90
CA ILE A 38 -26.88 -17.79 4.19
C ILE A 38 -25.90 -16.69 4.57
N PHE A 39 -26.00 -15.51 3.92
CA PHE A 39 -25.11 -14.36 4.17
C PHE A 39 -23.60 -14.71 4.05
N GLY A 40 -23.24 -15.62 3.16
CA GLY A 40 -21.84 -15.95 2.89
C GLY A 40 -21.05 -14.74 2.40
N PRO A 41 -19.72 -14.73 2.59
CA PRO A 41 -18.86 -13.64 2.15
C PRO A 41 -18.95 -13.47 0.64
N LYS A 42 -19.15 -12.24 0.18
CA LYS A 42 -19.11 -11.84 -1.22
C LYS A 42 -17.93 -10.95 -1.48
N GLN A 43 -17.33 -11.10 -2.66
CA GLN A 43 -16.30 -10.19 -3.10
C GLN A 43 -16.88 -8.78 -3.25
N ARG A 44 -16.26 -7.80 -2.59
CA ARG A 44 -16.63 -6.39 -2.67
C ARG A 44 -15.38 -5.52 -2.63
N SER A 45 -15.46 -4.36 -3.24
CA SER A 45 -14.43 -3.35 -3.09
C SER A 45 -14.60 -2.63 -1.75
N TYR A 46 -13.46 -2.39 -1.07
CA TYR A 46 -13.37 -1.58 0.14
C TYR A 46 -12.76 -0.20 -0.14
N ASN A 47 -12.53 0.13 -1.41
CA ASN A 47 -11.98 1.42 -1.77
C ASN A 47 -12.96 2.53 -1.38
N LEU A 48 -12.43 3.49 -0.64
CA LEU A 48 -13.10 4.74 -0.32
C LEU A 48 -12.43 5.86 -1.11
N ASP A 49 -13.21 6.61 -1.86
CA ASP A 49 -12.72 7.75 -2.61
C ASP A 49 -12.51 8.94 -1.67
N MET A 50 -11.40 9.63 -1.85
CA MET A 50 -11.03 10.83 -1.10
C MET A 50 -10.87 11.99 -2.06
N ASN A 51 -11.37 13.16 -1.69
CA ASN A 51 -11.24 14.38 -2.48
C ASN A 51 -9.77 14.79 -2.66
N ARG A 52 -9.43 15.39 -3.79
CA ARG A 52 -8.04 15.81 -4.08
C ARG A 52 -7.49 16.77 -3.03
N LYS A 53 -8.30 17.74 -2.57
CA LYS A 53 -7.89 18.71 -1.53
C LYS A 53 -7.60 18.02 -0.19
N GLU A 54 -8.41 17.04 0.21
CA GLU A 54 -8.19 16.26 1.43
C GLU A 54 -6.91 15.44 1.34
N ARG A 55 -6.66 14.81 0.19
CA ARG A 55 -5.42 14.04 -0.04
C ARG A 55 -4.18 14.93 0.03
N ARG A 56 -4.21 16.13 -0.55
CA ARG A 56 -3.12 17.11 -0.45
C ARG A 56 -2.91 17.56 0.99
N LEU A 57 -4.00 17.88 1.71
CA LEU A 57 -3.94 18.27 3.11
C LEU A 57 -3.31 17.17 3.96
N ALA A 58 -3.70 15.92 3.77
CA ALA A 58 -3.14 14.78 4.48
C ALA A 58 -1.61 14.64 4.26
N LEU A 59 -1.14 14.79 3.01
CA LEU A 59 0.30 14.77 2.69
C LEU A 59 1.05 15.93 3.36
N ARG A 60 0.52 17.15 3.31
CA ARG A 60 1.12 18.31 3.98
C ARG A 60 1.23 18.08 5.49
N THR A 61 0.16 17.63 6.11
CA THR A 61 0.14 17.36 7.56
C THR A 61 1.13 16.27 7.94
N ALA A 62 1.23 15.20 7.14
CA ALA A 62 2.21 14.14 7.35
C ALA A 62 3.66 14.65 7.25
N LEU A 63 3.98 15.47 6.24
CA LEU A 63 5.30 16.08 6.10
C LEU A 63 5.60 17.02 7.27
N MET A 64 4.67 17.89 7.66
CA MET A 64 4.84 18.81 8.77
C MET A 64 5.10 18.09 10.10
N SER A 65 4.41 16.97 10.33
CA SER A 65 4.61 16.17 11.55
C SER A 65 6.00 15.54 11.64
N ARG A 66 6.71 15.42 10.52
CA ARG A 66 8.03 14.77 10.40
C ARG A 66 9.20 15.74 10.19
N VAL A 67 8.97 17.04 10.25
CA VAL A 67 10.03 18.05 10.04
C VAL A 67 11.24 17.86 10.95
N SER A 68 11.04 17.48 12.22
CA SER A 68 12.14 17.20 13.15
C SER A 68 13.03 16.04 12.75
N ASP A 69 12.48 15.10 11.97
CA ASP A 69 13.17 13.88 11.52
C ASP A 69 13.67 13.98 10.07
N MET A 70 13.51 15.15 9.45
CA MET A 70 13.93 15.40 8.07
C MET A 70 15.39 15.86 8.01
N LYS A 71 16.09 15.39 7.00
CA LYS A 71 17.43 15.82 6.63
C LYS A 71 17.45 16.20 5.15
N ALA A 72 17.76 17.44 4.85
CA ALA A 72 17.94 17.92 3.48
C ALA A 72 19.37 17.64 3.04
N VAL A 73 19.53 17.18 1.80
CA VAL A 73 20.82 16.87 1.18
C VAL A 73 20.83 17.50 -0.21
N GLU A 74 21.90 18.23 -0.54
CA GLU A 74 22.03 18.88 -1.85
C GLU A 74 22.10 17.82 -2.96
N ASP A 75 23.03 16.88 -2.83
CA ASP A 75 23.28 15.83 -3.80
C ASP A 75 23.31 14.44 -3.15
N PHE A 76 22.29 13.64 -3.38
CA PHE A 76 22.26 12.27 -2.89
C PHE A 76 22.68 11.29 -4.01
N GLY A 77 23.88 10.73 -3.87
CA GLY A 77 24.36 9.67 -4.78
C GLY A 77 24.90 10.15 -6.14
N SER A 78 25.13 11.45 -6.34
CA SER A 78 25.71 12.01 -7.57
C SER A 78 27.12 11.49 -7.87
N THR A 79 27.86 11.12 -6.83
CA THR A 79 29.23 10.59 -6.95
C THR A 79 29.30 9.11 -7.34
N LEU A 80 28.17 8.40 -7.34
CA LEU A 80 28.12 6.97 -7.65
C LEU A 80 28.28 6.71 -9.14
N LYS A 81 29.40 6.13 -9.55
CA LYS A 81 29.65 5.69 -10.93
C LYS A 81 29.08 4.29 -11.23
N GLN A 82 28.92 3.46 -10.22
CA GLN A 82 28.41 2.10 -10.31
C GLN A 82 27.42 1.82 -9.16
N PRO A 83 26.47 0.89 -9.32
CA PRO A 83 25.57 0.50 -8.23
C PRO A 83 26.36 -0.13 -7.08
N LYS A 84 26.31 0.47 -5.89
CA LYS A 84 27.02 -0.01 -4.71
C LYS A 84 26.27 0.32 -3.43
N THR A 85 25.86 -0.69 -2.69
CA THR A 85 25.07 -0.58 -1.47
C THR A 85 25.87 -0.01 -0.30
N SER A 86 27.15 -0.37 -0.18
CA SER A 86 28.01 0.09 0.92
C SER A 86 28.20 1.61 0.92
N ASP A 87 28.28 2.24 -0.26
CA ASP A 87 28.46 3.68 -0.35
C ASP A 87 27.18 4.43 0.10
N ILE A 88 26.00 3.87 -0.16
CA ILE A 88 24.72 4.39 0.37
C ILE A 88 24.67 4.26 1.89
N ILE A 89 25.03 3.10 2.44
CA ILE A 89 25.03 2.87 3.91
C ILE A 89 26.00 3.86 4.58
N ASN A 90 27.20 4.01 4.05
CA ASN A 90 28.20 4.96 4.56
C ASN A 90 27.68 6.42 4.44
N GLY A 91 26.97 6.76 3.37
CA GLY A 91 26.33 8.07 3.19
C GLY A 91 25.28 8.33 4.25
N LEU A 92 24.40 7.36 4.53
CA LEU A 92 23.37 7.48 5.57
C LEU A 92 23.97 7.54 6.97
N ALA A 93 25.04 6.79 7.24
CA ALA A 93 25.76 6.84 8.50
C ALA A 93 26.40 8.24 8.77
N ARG A 94 26.93 8.91 7.73
CA ARG A 94 27.43 10.29 7.82
C ARG A 94 26.31 11.29 8.19
N LEU A 95 25.08 11.02 7.79
CA LEU A 95 23.91 11.80 8.20
C LEU A 95 23.43 11.44 9.62
N GLY A 96 24.14 10.56 10.34
CA GLY A 96 23.79 10.14 11.70
C GLY A 96 22.56 9.24 11.75
N ILE A 97 22.30 8.48 10.69
CA ILE A 97 21.19 7.54 10.61
C ILE A 97 21.74 6.14 10.87
N GLN A 98 21.10 5.41 11.78
CA GLN A 98 21.51 4.05 12.16
C GLN A 98 20.93 3.01 11.18
N GLU A 99 21.62 1.89 10.97
CA GLU A 99 21.15 0.79 10.12
C GLU A 99 19.85 0.13 10.63
N THR A 100 19.52 0.32 11.90
CA THR A 100 18.29 -0.18 12.52
C THR A 100 17.06 0.64 12.18
N GLU A 101 17.24 1.90 11.76
CA GLU A 101 16.15 2.85 11.49
C GLU A 101 15.59 2.65 10.07
N LYS A 102 14.29 2.86 9.95
CA LYS A 102 13.62 2.91 8.64
C LYS A 102 13.82 4.28 8.03
N VAL A 103 14.36 4.34 6.84
CA VAL A 103 14.69 5.58 6.14
C VAL A 103 13.89 5.69 4.85
N LEU A 104 13.24 6.83 4.65
CA LEU A 104 12.63 7.17 3.38
C LEU A 104 13.51 8.22 2.67
N VAL A 105 14.02 7.86 1.51
CA VAL A 105 14.78 8.76 0.64
C VAL A 105 13.85 9.31 -0.44
N ILE A 106 13.75 10.62 -0.54
CA ILE A 106 12.89 11.32 -1.49
C ILE A 106 13.77 12.13 -2.43
N LEU A 107 13.75 11.78 -3.71
CA LEU A 107 14.50 12.47 -4.76
C LEU A 107 13.55 12.94 -5.86
N ASP A 108 13.94 13.94 -6.61
CA ASP A 108 13.14 14.42 -7.76
C ASP A 108 13.07 13.34 -8.85
N SER A 109 14.23 12.98 -9.41
CA SER A 109 14.36 11.96 -10.45
C SER A 109 15.53 11.00 -10.11
N PRO A 110 15.25 9.92 -9.36
CA PRO A 110 16.30 8.99 -8.95
C PRO A 110 16.87 8.23 -10.16
N SER A 111 18.19 8.25 -10.33
CA SER A 111 18.87 7.48 -11.36
C SER A 111 18.76 5.96 -11.13
N ASP A 112 18.89 5.17 -12.19
CA ASP A 112 18.83 3.70 -12.09
C ASP A 112 19.98 3.13 -11.24
N ILE A 113 21.10 3.83 -11.17
CA ILE A 113 22.24 3.47 -10.32
C ILE A 113 21.82 3.56 -8.84
N ILE A 114 21.19 4.65 -8.44
CA ILE A 114 20.72 4.87 -7.08
C ILE A 114 19.62 3.86 -6.73
N LYS A 115 18.66 3.62 -7.62
CA LYS A 115 17.58 2.62 -7.42
C LYS A 115 18.17 1.23 -7.13
N LYS A 116 19.09 0.77 -7.98
CA LYS A 116 19.76 -0.53 -7.80
C LYS A 116 20.60 -0.60 -6.53
N SER A 117 21.22 0.51 -6.11
CA SER A 117 22.03 0.57 -4.89
C SER A 117 21.19 0.49 -3.62
N ILE A 118 19.96 1.04 -3.62
CA ILE A 118 19.06 1.09 -2.46
C ILE A 118 18.19 -0.16 -2.34
N ASN A 119 17.76 -0.75 -3.45
CA ASN A 119 16.79 -1.86 -3.45
C ASN A 119 17.16 -3.05 -2.57
N ASN A 120 18.44 -3.29 -2.34
CA ASN A 120 18.91 -4.40 -1.51
C ASN A 120 18.94 -4.07 0.00
N ILE A 121 18.66 -2.82 0.38
CA ILE A 121 18.70 -2.38 1.78
C ILE A 121 17.28 -2.45 2.36
N ALA A 122 17.01 -3.45 3.20
CA ALA A 122 15.64 -3.78 3.67
C ALA A 122 14.91 -2.62 4.37
N LYS A 123 15.65 -1.70 5.02
CA LYS A 123 15.07 -0.59 5.81
C LYS A 123 15.10 0.76 5.11
N VAL A 124 15.61 0.83 3.90
CA VAL A 124 15.68 2.06 3.11
C VAL A 124 14.72 1.95 1.94
N LYS A 125 13.81 2.90 1.84
CA LYS A 125 12.88 3.01 0.72
C LYS A 125 13.18 4.28 -0.07
N LEU A 126 13.24 4.16 -1.39
CA LEU A 126 13.42 5.28 -2.31
C LEU A 126 12.09 5.59 -3.00
N ILE A 127 11.69 6.85 -3.00
CA ILE A 127 10.48 7.33 -3.68
C ILE A 127 10.82 8.61 -4.44
N ALA A 128 10.20 8.78 -5.61
CA ALA A 128 10.24 10.04 -6.34
C ALA A 128 9.29 11.07 -5.71
N ALA A 129 9.60 12.35 -5.84
CA ALA A 129 8.84 13.44 -5.23
C ALA A 129 7.37 13.51 -5.69
N ASP A 130 7.07 13.04 -6.90
CA ASP A 130 5.73 12.97 -7.47
C ASP A 130 4.89 11.77 -6.96
N GLN A 131 5.54 10.76 -6.38
CA GLN A 131 4.92 9.50 -5.91
C GLN A 131 4.80 9.43 -4.39
N LEU A 132 4.85 10.57 -3.71
CA LEU A 132 4.73 10.62 -2.25
C LEU A 132 3.38 10.07 -1.77
N ASN A 133 3.43 9.30 -0.70
CA ASN A 133 2.25 8.82 -0.01
C ASN A 133 2.38 8.95 1.51
N VAL A 134 1.27 9.11 2.18
CA VAL A 134 1.21 9.31 3.65
C VAL A 134 1.76 8.10 4.40
N PHE A 135 1.51 6.89 3.90
CA PHE A 135 1.95 5.65 4.56
C PHE A 135 3.48 5.59 4.69
N ASP A 136 4.20 5.85 3.61
CA ASP A 136 5.66 5.76 3.62
C ASP A 136 6.29 6.86 4.48
N ILE A 137 5.71 8.08 4.45
CA ILE A 137 6.16 9.21 5.29
C ILE A 137 6.02 8.87 6.78
N LEU A 138 4.89 8.29 7.19
CA LEU A 138 4.63 7.96 8.60
C LEU A 138 5.34 6.67 9.06
N ASN A 139 5.57 5.72 8.15
CA ASN A 139 6.27 4.47 8.47
C ASN A 139 7.78 4.64 8.64
N ALA A 140 8.37 5.70 8.08
CA ALA A 140 9.79 5.97 8.18
C ALA A 140 10.13 6.61 9.53
N ASN A 141 11.29 6.26 10.11
CA ASN A 141 11.85 6.91 11.29
C ASN A 141 12.57 8.21 10.91
N LYS A 142 13.29 8.19 9.78
CA LYS A 142 14.04 9.34 9.25
C LYS A 142 13.71 9.56 7.78
N LEU A 143 13.67 10.82 7.38
CA LEU A 143 13.40 11.27 6.03
C LEU A 143 14.64 11.97 5.47
N VAL A 144 15.11 11.54 4.32
CA VAL A 144 16.22 12.18 3.58
C VAL A 144 15.65 12.76 2.29
N ILE A 145 15.74 14.06 2.12
CA ILE A 145 15.11 14.76 0.99
C ILE A 145 16.20 15.47 0.19
N GLY A 146 16.23 15.24 -1.10
CA GLY A 146 17.07 16.00 -2.03
C GLY A 146 16.55 17.45 -2.17
N GLN A 147 17.42 18.42 -2.31
CA GLN A 147 17.02 19.83 -2.42
C GLN A 147 16.09 20.07 -3.62
N SER A 148 16.41 19.51 -4.78
CA SER A 148 15.56 19.56 -5.96
C SER A 148 14.17 18.94 -5.75
N ALA A 149 14.06 17.93 -4.86
CA ALA A 149 12.78 17.31 -4.53
C ALA A 149 11.90 18.23 -3.66
N ILE A 150 12.47 19.13 -2.87
CA ILE A 150 11.71 20.09 -2.06
C ILE A 150 10.94 21.05 -2.97
N ASP A 151 11.59 21.62 -3.97
CA ASP A 151 10.96 22.55 -4.93
C ASP A 151 9.80 21.87 -5.66
N LYS A 152 10.00 20.64 -6.10
CA LYS A 152 8.96 19.84 -6.75
C LYS A 152 7.80 19.48 -5.82
N ILE A 153 8.07 19.17 -4.57
CA ILE A 153 7.03 18.91 -3.55
C ILE A 153 6.19 20.17 -3.34
N GLN A 154 6.81 21.35 -3.29
CA GLN A 154 6.10 22.62 -3.17
C GLN A 154 5.21 22.87 -4.40
N GLU A 155 5.71 22.67 -5.60
CA GLU A 155 4.93 22.83 -6.82
C GLU A 155 3.71 21.91 -6.87
N VAL A 156 3.88 20.63 -6.59
CA VAL A 156 2.81 19.60 -6.72
C VAL A 156 1.78 19.66 -5.60
N TYR A 157 2.23 19.93 -4.37
CA TYR A 157 1.37 19.79 -3.18
C TYR A 157 1.04 21.11 -2.48
N ALA A 158 1.70 22.24 -2.81
CA ALA A 158 1.41 23.54 -2.19
C ALA A 158 0.20 24.26 -2.79
N SER A 159 -0.20 23.93 -4.01
CA SER A 159 -1.37 24.52 -4.70
C SER A 159 -2.70 23.94 -4.24
#